data_71e4348418e5e2db6dee2779c25147e6
#
_entry.id   71e4348418e5e2db6dee2779c25147e6
#
_cell.length_a   1.000
_cell.length_b   1.000
_cell.length_c   1.000
_cell.angle_alpha   90.00
_cell.angle_beta   90.00
_cell.angle_gamma   90.00
#
_symmetry.space_group_name_H-M   'P 1'
#
loop_
_entity.id
_entity.type
_entity.pdbx_description
1 polymer ?
#
loop_
_entity_poly.entity_id
_entity_poly.type
_entity_poly.pdbx_seq_one_letter_code
_entity_poly.pdbx_strand_id
1 'polypeptide(L)'
;MKTLSITAVAALFLLMINCSAQNTLKADQNKLNFIFPKGKLGPAENFTGKAWSIGLVENDSIYNTVIGNVFFEPGARSNWHRHPSGQILIITDGKGYHQIKGQPRQILKKGDVVKCPPNVEHWHGASPDTGMLQQYILPKTEKGIVTWLNKVTDEEYLGSKK
;
A
#
# COMPACT_ATOMS: atom_id res chain seq x y z
N MET A 1 15.25 -17.33 -55.87
CA MET A 1 15.10 -16.18 -54.94
C MET A 1 13.64 -16.12 -54.52
N LYS A 2 13.33 -16.41 -53.20
CA LYS A 2 11.93 -16.36 -52.70
C LYS A 2 11.67 -14.91 -52.24
N THR A 3 10.78 -14.22 -52.94
CA THR A 3 10.31 -12.89 -52.58
C THR A 3 9.46 -13.02 -51.32
N LEU A 4 9.96 -12.51 -50.18
CA LEU A 4 9.18 -12.38 -48.96
C LEU A 4 8.08 -11.35 -49.23
N SER A 5 6.82 -11.74 -49.05
CA SER A 5 5.65 -10.91 -49.33
C SER A 5 5.65 -9.66 -48.41
N ILE A 6 5.48 -8.47 -48.98
CA ILE A 6 5.40 -7.17 -48.30
C ILE A 6 4.31 -7.18 -47.21
N THR A 7 3.30 -8.02 -47.34
CA THR A 7 2.21 -8.23 -46.37
C THR A 7 2.67 -8.82 -45.03
N ALA A 8 3.71 -9.68 -45.03
CA ALA A 8 4.23 -10.29 -43.79
C ALA A 8 5.04 -9.28 -42.94
N VAL A 9 5.74 -8.35 -43.60
CA VAL A 9 6.52 -7.30 -42.91
C VAL A 9 5.61 -6.26 -42.24
N ALA A 10 4.50 -5.88 -42.91
CA ALA A 10 3.52 -4.94 -42.34
C ALA A 10 2.80 -5.50 -41.10
N ALA A 11 2.45 -6.80 -41.11
CA ALA A 11 1.81 -7.46 -39.97
C ALA A 11 2.74 -7.54 -38.75
N LEU A 12 4.04 -7.76 -38.95
CA LEU A 12 5.01 -7.82 -37.87
C LEU A 12 5.23 -6.43 -37.24
N PHE A 13 5.21 -5.36 -38.05
CA PHE A 13 5.35 -3.99 -37.57
C PHE A 13 4.14 -3.53 -36.75
N LEU A 14 2.90 -3.90 -37.15
CA LEU A 14 1.69 -3.61 -36.39
C LEU A 14 1.64 -4.35 -35.04
N LEU A 15 2.15 -5.58 -34.96
CA LEU A 15 2.23 -6.35 -33.70
C LEU A 15 3.22 -5.72 -32.72
N MET A 16 4.35 -5.20 -33.21
CA MET A 16 5.36 -4.54 -32.35
C MET A 16 4.87 -3.20 -31.80
N ILE A 17 4.13 -2.41 -32.60
CA ILE A 17 3.57 -1.13 -32.15
C ILE A 17 2.51 -1.36 -31.06
N ASN A 18 1.64 -2.38 -31.22
CA ASN A 18 0.64 -2.70 -30.21
C ASN A 18 1.25 -3.20 -28.90
N CYS A 19 2.33 -3.99 -28.96
CA CYS A 19 3.01 -4.47 -27.76
C CYS A 19 3.71 -3.33 -27.00
N SER A 20 4.32 -2.39 -27.70
CA SER A 20 4.95 -1.20 -27.08
C SER A 20 3.91 -0.27 -26.46
N ALA A 21 2.79 -0.02 -27.12
CA ALA A 21 1.71 0.81 -26.60
C ALA A 21 1.05 0.20 -25.35
N GLN A 22 0.82 -1.11 -25.34
CA GLN A 22 0.28 -1.81 -24.17
C GLN A 22 1.25 -1.80 -22.99
N ASN A 23 2.56 -1.89 -23.20
CA ASN A 23 3.56 -1.81 -22.15
C ASN A 23 3.67 -0.38 -21.59
N THR A 24 3.55 0.65 -22.43
CA THR A 24 3.55 2.05 -22.00
C THR A 24 2.29 2.38 -21.19
N LEU A 25 1.13 1.91 -21.59
CA LEU A 25 -0.13 2.08 -20.87
C LEU A 25 -0.11 1.35 -19.51
N LYS A 26 0.47 0.14 -19.43
CA LYS A 26 0.66 -0.58 -18.16
C LYS A 26 1.64 0.11 -17.22
N ALA A 27 2.72 0.68 -17.75
CA ALA A 27 3.70 1.41 -16.95
C ALA A 27 3.11 2.71 -16.35
N ASP A 28 2.21 3.37 -17.08
CA ASP A 28 1.56 4.61 -16.61
C ASP A 28 0.46 4.31 -15.57
N GLN A 29 -0.22 3.16 -15.67
CA GLN A 29 -1.20 2.71 -14.67
C GLN A 29 -0.58 2.30 -13.32
N ASN A 30 0.72 2.03 -13.27
CA ASN A 30 1.44 1.67 -12.03
C ASN A 30 2.15 2.87 -11.37
N LYS A 31 2.07 4.07 -11.95
CA LYS A 31 2.67 5.28 -11.39
C LYS A 31 1.76 5.86 -10.32
N LEU A 32 2.13 5.66 -9.05
CA LEU A 32 1.41 6.25 -7.93
C LEU A 32 1.50 7.77 -7.93
N ASN A 33 0.39 8.42 -7.63
CA ASN A 33 0.30 9.87 -7.52
C ASN A 33 0.59 10.32 -6.07
N PHE A 34 1.82 10.75 -5.81
CA PHE A 34 2.23 11.24 -4.50
C PHE A 34 1.71 12.67 -4.27
N ILE A 35 0.80 12.83 -3.30
CA ILE A 35 0.34 14.14 -2.82
C ILE A 35 1.38 14.76 -1.89
N PHE A 36 2.06 13.92 -1.08
CA PHE A 36 3.07 14.33 -0.10
C PHE A 36 4.43 13.71 -0.43
N PRO A 37 5.55 14.29 0.05
CA PRO A 37 6.86 13.67 -0.07
C PRO A 37 6.87 12.24 0.51
N LYS A 38 7.76 11.40 -0.02
CA LYS A 38 7.89 9.99 0.39
C LYS A 38 8.21 9.84 1.89
N GLY A 39 8.92 10.80 2.46
CA GLY A 39 9.29 10.80 3.88
C GLY A 39 10.51 9.94 4.20
N LYS A 40 10.56 9.41 5.43
CA LYS A 40 11.67 8.59 5.94
C LYS A 40 11.32 7.11 5.88
N LEU A 41 12.35 6.29 5.65
CA LEU A 41 12.19 4.83 5.71
C LEU A 41 11.84 4.40 7.14
N GLY A 42 10.78 3.63 7.26
CA GLY A 42 10.37 3.02 8.52
C GLY A 42 11.35 1.93 8.99
N PRO A 43 11.44 1.71 10.31
CA PRO A 43 12.38 0.75 10.89
C PRO A 43 12.01 -0.69 10.50
N ALA A 44 13.01 -1.51 10.17
CA ALA A 44 12.85 -2.89 9.69
C ALA A 44 12.24 -3.84 10.74
N GLU A 45 12.32 -3.48 12.02
CA GLU A 45 11.64 -4.23 13.09
C GLU A 45 10.12 -4.12 13.04
N ASN A 46 9.55 -3.07 12.42
CA ASN A 46 8.12 -2.81 12.37
C ASN A 46 7.48 -3.12 11.01
N PHE A 47 8.30 -3.34 9.97
CA PHE A 47 7.84 -3.56 8.61
C PHE A 47 8.57 -4.71 7.93
N THR A 48 7.86 -5.45 7.10
CA THR A 48 8.44 -6.32 6.08
C THR A 48 8.44 -5.55 4.76
N GLY A 49 9.57 -5.55 4.04
CA GLY A 49 9.76 -4.71 2.86
C GLY A 49 10.00 -3.24 3.24
N LYS A 50 9.81 -2.31 2.30
CA LYS A 50 10.08 -0.89 2.50
C LYS A 50 8.78 -0.10 2.64
N ALA A 51 8.58 0.48 3.81
CA ALA A 51 7.53 1.45 4.10
C ALA A 51 8.18 2.80 4.41
N TRP A 52 7.65 3.86 3.82
CA TRP A 52 8.15 5.22 3.97
C TRP A 52 7.07 6.07 4.60
N SER A 53 7.40 6.91 5.58
CA SER A 53 6.41 7.72 6.27
C SER A 53 6.83 9.16 6.45
N ILE A 54 5.83 10.05 6.48
CA ILE A 54 5.97 11.46 6.83
C ILE A 54 4.82 11.87 7.75
N GLY A 55 5.15 12.55 8.85
CA GLY A 55 4.16 13.22 9.70
C GLY A 55 3.59 14.44 8.98
N LEU A 56 2.29 14.64 9.10
CA LEU A 56 1.57 15.79 8.54
C LEU A 56 0.98 16.67 9.62
N VAL A 57 0.50 16.07 10.70
CA VAL A 57 0.02 16.75 11.90
C VAL A 57 0.59 16.02 13.11
N GLU A 58 1.28 16.76 13.95
CA GLU A 58 1.79 16.27 15.23
C GLU A 58 0.79 16.58 16.34
N ASN A 59 0.81 15.75 17.38
CA ASN A 59 0.01 15.97 18.57
C ASN A 59 0.48 17.23 19.32
N ASP A 60 -0.44 18.10 19.67
CA ASP A 60 -0.19 19.29 20.49
C ASP A 60 -1.31 19.51 21.51
N SER A 61 -1.28 20.62 22.22
CA SER A 61 -2.27 20.98 23.24
C SER A 61 -3.66 21.31 22.69
N ILE A 62 -3.78 21.53 21.39
CA ILE A 62 -5.05 21.86 20.70
C ILE A 62 -5.56 20.64 19.92
N TYR A 63 -4.67 19.99 19.19
CA TYR A 63 -4.99 18.84 18.34
C TYR A 63 -4.44 17.55 18.94
N ASN A 64 -5.24 16.88 19.73
CA ASN A 64 -4.90 15.56 20.29
C ASN A 64 -5.04 14.44 19.24
N THR A 65 -4.35 14.62 18.13
CA THR A 65 -4.44 13.78 16.94
C THR A 65 -3.12 13.79 16.19
N VAL A 66 -2.67 12.63 15.75
CA VAL A 66 -1.54 12.50 14.82
C VAL A 66 -2.06 12.10 13.46
N ILE A 67 -1.60 12.79 12.42
CA ILE A 67 -1.89 12.44 11.02
C ILE A 67 -0.56 12.28 10.29
N GLY A 68 -0.46 11.25 9.48
CA GLY A 68 0.68 11.07 8.61
C GLY A 68 0.32 10.34 7.33
N ASN A 69 1.30 10.25 6.45
CA ASN A 69 1.19 9.51 5.20
C ASN A 69 2.23 8.41 5.17
N VAL A 70 1.83 7.23 4.69
CA VAL A 70 2.73 6.09 4.48
C VAL A 70 2.65 5.65 3.03
N PHE A 71 3.82 5.44 2.44
CA PHE A 71 3.98 4.73 1.20
C PHE A 71 4.57 3.36 1.46
N PHE A 72 3.85 2.33 1.07
CA PHE A 72 4.33 0.96 1.03
C PHE A 72 4.79 0.62 -0.39
N GLU A 73 6.04 0.20 -0.56
CA GLU A 73 6.50 -0.38 -1.83
C GLU A 73 5.76 -1.71 -2.09
N PRO A 74 5.70 -2.22 -3.34
CA PRO A 74 5.08 -3.50 -3.64
C PRO A 74 5.58 -4.60 -2.71
N GLY A 75 4.67 -5.37 -2.11
CA GLY A 75 4.98 -6.43 -1.14
C GLY A 75 5.26 -5.97 0.29
N ALA A 76 5.44 -4.67 0.54
CA ALA A 76 5.72 -4.15 1.87
C ALA A 76 4.45 -4.11 2.74
N ARG A 77 4.62 -4.41 4.02
CA ARG A 77 3.54 -4.45 5.01
C ARG A 77 4.03 -4.13 6.42
N SER A 78 3.13 -3.62 7.26
CA SER A 78 3.38 -3.48 8.69
C SER A 78 3.41 -4.85 9.38
N ASN A 79 4.03 -4.93 10.53
CA ASN A 79 3.76 -6.00 11.48
C ASN A 79 2.30 -5.92 11.97
N TRP A 80 1.82 -6.96 12.65
CA TRP A 80 0.64 -6.86 13.49
C TRP A 80 0.87 -5.77 14.51
N HIS A 81 -0.14 -4.93 14.75
CA HIS A 81 -0.09 -3.85 15.72
C HIS A 81 -1.49 -3.45 16.16
N ARG A 82 -1.57 -2.63 17.19
CA ARG A 82 -2.81 -2.06 17.70
C ARG A 82 -2.60 -0.62 18.17
N HIS A 83 -3.66 0.15 18.13
CA HIS A 83 -3.68 1.53 18.62
C HIS A 83 -4.66 1.65 19.79
N PRO A 84 -4.28 2.27 20.94
CA PRO A 84 -5.14 2.40 22.11
C PRO A 84 -6.48 3.10 21.81
N SER A 85 -6.49 4.06 20.90
CA SER A 85 -7.70 4.82 20.52
C SER A 85 -8.24 4.49 19.13
N GLY A 86 -7.70 3.42 18.52
CA GLY A 86 -8.01 3.05 17.15
C GLY A 86 -7.26 3.86 16.11
N GLN A 87 -7.53 3.55 14.84
CA GLN A 87 -6.89 4.18 13.69
C GLN A 87 -7.91 4.32 12.55
N ILE A 88 -7.80 5.41 11.79
CA ILE A 88 -8.49 5.56 10.52
C ILE A 88 -7.44 5.57 9.42
N LEU A 89 -7.67 4.79 8.37
CA LEU A 89 -6.85 4.75 7.15
C LEU A 89 -7.66 5.29 5.98
N ILE A 90 -7.04 6.16 5.18
CA ILE A 90 -7.59 6.66 3.93
C ILE A 90 -6.61 6.28 2.83
N ILE A 91 -7.05 5.47 1.87
CA ILE A 91 -6.20 5.03 0.76
C ILE A 91 -6.20 6.10 -0.32
N THR A 92 -5.09 6.77 -0.49
CA THR A 92 -4.97 7.91 -1.42
C THR A 92 -4.55 7.49 -2.82
N ASP A 93 -3.84 6.35 -2.96
CA ASP A 93 -3.54 5.74 -4.26
C ASP A 93 -3.02 4.31 -4.13
N GLY A 94 -3.00 3.57 -5.24
CA GLY A 94 -2.49 2.21 -5.31
C GLY A 94 -3.45 1.15 -4.82
N LYS A 95 -2.89 -0.01 -4.44
CA LYS A 95 -3.64 -1.19 -4.01
C LYS A 95 -2.93 -1.90 -2.88
N GLY A 96 -3.68 -2.42 -1.93
CA GLY A 96 -3.10 -3.14 -0.81
C GLY A 96 -4.10 -3.98 -0.04
N TYR A 97 -3.74 -4.29 1.17
CA TYR A 97 -4.48 -5.17 2.07
C TYR A 97 -4.57 -4.57 3.46
N HIS A 98 -5.66 -4.92 4.14
CA HIS A 98 -5.86 -4.71 5.57
C HIS A 98 -6.48 -5.97 6.16
N GLN A 99 -6.09 -6.32 7.37
CA GLN A 99 -6.70 -7.43 8.08
C GLN A 99 -6.78 -7.14 9.58
N ILE A 100 -7.96 -7.35 10.14
CA ILE A 100 -8.18 -7.47 11.59
C ILE A 100 -7.92 -8.94 11.96
N LYS A 101 -7.26 -9.16 13.09
CA LYS A 101 -6.96 -10.51 13.61
C LYS A 101 -8.23 -11.37 13.70
N GLY A 102 -8.16 -12.56 13.13
CA GLY A 102 -9.30 -13.48 13.09
C GLY A 102 -10.38 -13.16 12.04
N GLN A 103 -10.21 -12.11 11.24
CA GLN A 103 -11.14 -11.76 10.17
C GLN A 103 -10.51 -11.99 8.78
N PRO A 104 -11.34 -12.12 7.72
CA PRO A 104 -10.85 -12.18 6.35
C PRO A 104 -10.04 -10.94 5.98
N ARG A 105 -8.99 -11.13 5.20
CA ARG A 105 -8.21 -10.04 4.64
C ARG A 105 -9.05 -9.22 3.64
N GLN A 106 -9.05 -7.91 3.82
CA GLN A 106 -9.70 -6.94 2.93
C GLN A 106 -8.73 -6.48 1.84
N ILE A 107 -9.22 -6.33 0.61
CA ILE A 107 -8.49 -5.67 -0.48
C ILE A 107 -8.81 -4.19 -0.40
N LEU A 108 -7.76 -3.36 -0.42
CA LEU A 108 -7.86 -1.91 -0.40
C LEU A 108 -7.48 -1.32 -1.76
N LYS A 109 -8.18 -0.26 -2.13
CA LYS A 109 -7.93 0.53 -3.34
C LYS A 109 -8.12 2.02 -3.04
N LYS A 110 -7.66 2.86 -3.94
CA LYS A 110 -7.84 4.32 -3.87
C LYS A 110 -9.29 4.71 -3.55
N GLY A 111 -9.45 5.57 -2.56
CA GLY A 111 -10.74 6.07 -2.07
C GLY A 111 -11.34 5.26 -0.92
N ASP A 112 -10.80 4.09 -0.61
CA ASP A 112 -11.28 3.29 0.52
C ASP A 112 -10.90 3.95 1.86
N VAL A 113 -11.80 3.80 2.83
CA VAL A 113 -11.61 4.24 4.21
C VAL A 113 -11.82 3.06 5.15
N VAL A 114 -10.82 2.81 6.01
CA VAL A 114 -10.85 1.74 7.00
C VAL A 114 -10.86 2.35 8.40
N LYS A 115 -11.68 1.80 9.28
CA LYS A 115 -11.68 2.11 10.72
C LYS A 115 -11.19 0.90 11.49
N CYS A 116 -10.04 1.01 12.12
CA CYS A 116 -9.50 0.02 13.05
C CYS A 116 -9.96 0.37 14.46
N PRO A 117 -10.78 -0.44 15.13
CA PRO A 117 -11.27 -0.12 16.47
C PRO A 117 -10.15 -0.05 17.52
N PRO A 118 -10.37 0.62 18.67
CA PRO A 118 -9.40 0.68 19.76
C PRO A 118 -8.93 -0.69 20.23
N ASN A 119 -7.61 -0.84 20.41
CA ASN A 119 -6.94 -2.06 20.90
C ASN A 119 -7.13 -3.33 20.06
N VAL A 120 -7.66 -3.22 18.84
CA VAL A 120 -7.83 -4.36 17.94
C VAL A 120 -6.56 -4.59 17.14
N GLU A 121 -6.05 -5.83 17.16
CA GLU A 121 -4.88 -6.23 16.37
C GLU A 121 -5.21 -6.23 14.88
N HIS A 122 -4.38 -5.56 14.11
CA HIS A 122 -4.52 -5.47 12.66
C HIS A 122 -3.15 -5.26 11.99
N TRP A 123 -3.13 -5.42 10.69
CA TRP A 123 -2.02 -5.03 9.83
C TRP A 123 -2.54 -4.46 8.51
N HIS A 124 -1.69 -3.72 7.82
CA HIS A 124 -1.95 -3.19 6.48
C HIS A 124 -0.65 -3.08 5.67
N GLY A 125 -0.78 -3.04 4.35
CA GLY A 125 0.36 -2.94 3.45
C GLY A 125 -0.05 -3.00 1.98
N ALA A 126 0.93 -2.83 1.10
CA ALA A 126 0.76 -2.89 -0.34
C ALA A 126 0.43 -4.31 -0.82
N SER A 127 -0.14 -4.44 -2.03
CA SER A 127 -0.25 -5.72 -2.73
C SER A 127 1.14 -6.16 -3.25
N PRO A 128 1.32 -7.43 -3.64
CA PRO A 128 2.62 -7.91 -4.13
C PRO A 128 3.14 -7.19 -5.38
N ASP A 129 2.23 -6.69 -6.21
CA ASP A 129 2.48 -6.15 -7.54
C ASP A 129 2.34 -4.62 -7.63
N THR A 130 1.69 -3.98 -6.67
CA THR A 130 1.39 -2.55 -6.70
C THR A 130 1.64 -1.93 -5.33
N GLY A 131 2.33 -0.79 -5.28
CA GLY A 131 2.49 -0.02 -4.05
C GLY A 131 1.17 0.56 -3.54
N MET A 132 1.16 1.03 -2.30
CA MET A 132 -0.01 1.66 -1.69
C MET A 132 0.38 2.95 -0.96
N LEU A 133 -0.35 4.01 -1.22
CA LEU A 133 -0.30 5.27 -0.49
C LEU A 133 -1.52 5.36 0.43
N GLN A 134 -1.28 5.64 1.69
CA GLN A 134 -2.33 5.82 2.67
C GLN A 134 -2.03 6.95 3.64
N GLN A 135 -3.07 7.65 4.07
CA GLN A 135 -3.03 8.47 5.27
C GLN A 135 -3.48 7.66 6.47
N TYR A 136 -2.84 7.90 7.61
CA TYR A 136 -3.32 7.42 8.89
C TYR A 136 -3.73 8.59 9.78
N ILE A 137 -4.77 8.39 10.57
CA ILE A 137 -5.28 9.32 11.57
C ILE A 137 -5.38 8.57 12.90
N LEU A 138 -4.67 9.06 13.91
CA LEU A 138 -4.65 8.49 15.26
C LEU A 138 -5.25 9.53 16.21
N PRO A 139 -6.51 9.37 16.62
CA PRO A 139 -7.15 10.27 17.57
C PRO A 139 -6.77 9.94 19.01
N LYS A 140 -6.93 10.91 19.93
CA LYS A 140 -6.78 10.73 21.38
C LYS A 140 -5.44 10.10 21.74
N THR A 141 -4.37 10.71 21.25
CA THR A 141 -2.99 10.21 21.38
C THR A 141 -2.42 10.24 22.79
N GLU A 142 -3.11 10.90 23.74
CA GLU A 142 -2.81 10.83 25.17
C GLU A 142 -2.87 9.41 25.76
N LYS A 143 -3.60 8.50 25.08
CA LYS A 143 -3.68 7.09 25.48
C LYS A 143 -2.53 6.23 24.92
N GLY A 144 -1.62 6.84 24.18
CA GLY A 144 -0.53 6.18 23.47
C GLY A 144 -0.78 6.08 21.95
N ILE A 145 0.28 5.78 21.22
CA ILE A 145 0.27 5.80 19.76
C ILE A 145 0.06 4.40 19.19
N VAL A 146 0.99 3.46 19.47
CA VAL A 146 0.98 2.13 18.86
C VAL A 146 1.67 1.10 19.76
N THR A 147 1.15 -0.12 19.75
CA THR A 147 1.82 -1.30 20.28
C THR A 147 2.15 -2.22 19.11
N TRP A 148 3.43 -2.40 18.81
CA TRP A 148 3.89 -3.31 17.79
C TRP A 148 3.89 -4.75 18.29
N LEU A 149 3.57 -5.69 17.41
CA LEU A 149 3.46 -7.11 17.70
C LEU A 149 4.30 -7.93 16.68
N ASN A 150 3.98 -9.20 16.51
CA ASN A 150 4.70 -10.12 15.63
C ASN A 150 4.61 -9.71 14.16
N LYS A 151 5.59 -10.14 13.37
CA LYS A 151 5.56 -10.00 11.91
C LYS A 151 4.35 -10.74 11.32
N VAL A 152 3.79 -10.15 10.29
CA VAL A 152 2.82 -10.84 9.42
C VAL A 152 3.58 -11.84 8.56
N THR A 153 3.22 -13.10 8.63
CA THR A 153 3.84 -14.17 7.82
C THR A 153 3.46 -14.02 6.35
N ASP A 154 4.22 -14.66 5.47
CA ASP A 154 3.88 -14.67 4.04
C ASP A 154 2.57 -15.41 3.77
N GLU A 155 2.23 -16.41 4.57
CA GLU A 155 0.95 -17.11 4.50
C GLU A 155 -0.22 -16.20 4.88
N GLU A 156 -0.12 -15.44 5.98
CA GLU A 156 -1.13 -14.44 6.37
C GLU A 156 -1.27 -13.35 5.30
N TYR A 157 -0.12 -12.89 4.77
CA TYR A 157 -0.11 -11.83 3.75
C TYR A 157 -0.68 -12.26 2.41
N LEU A 158 -0.30 -13.41 1.88
CA LEU A 158 -0.76 -13.90 0.58
C LEU A 158 -2.11 -14.61 0.66
N GLY A 159 -2.49 -15.08 1.85
CA GLY A 159 -3.60 -15.98 2.09
C GLY A 159 -3.20 -17.44 1.80
N SER A 160 -3.81 -18.38 2.52
CA SER A 160 -3.57 -19.81 2.28
C SER A 160 -3.90 -20.14 0.83
N LYS A 161 -2.99 -20.78 0.12
CA LYS A 161 -3.30 -21.39 -1.18
C LYS A 161 -4.36 -22.46 -0.92
N LYS A 162 -5.57 -22.24 -1.42
CA LYS A 162 -6.60 -23.28 -1.48
C LYS A 162 -6.22 -24.33 -2.50
#